data_5693f18751c271eb9ac36c27cc560e63
#
_entry.id   5693f18751c271eb9ac36c27cc560e63
#
_cell.length_a   1.000
_cell.length_b   1.000
_cell.length_c   1.000
_cell.angle_alpha   90.00
_cell.angle_beta   90.00
_cell.angle_gamma   90.00
#
_symmetry.space_group_name_H-M   'P 1'
#
loop_
_entity.id
_entity.type
_entity.pdbx_description
1 polymer ?
#
loop_
_entity_poly.entity_id
_entity_poly.type
_entity_poly.pdbx_seq_one_letter_code
_entity_poly.pdbx_strand_id
1 'polypeptide(L)'
;MKMKKTILGFALLTALASAVLGGETIEVYKSPDCVCCGKWGEIMKKSGFEIVEHKTNAIIETKNKYGVPPELSSCHTGIVGGYAIEGHVPAEEIKALLAAKPADVVGISVPGMPLGSPGMEQGGIVEDYDVIAFKKDGASEIFASYKNGKKVK
;
A
#
# COMPACT_ATOMS: atom_id res chain seq x y z
N MET A 1 -12.03 -23.17 67.26
CA MET A 1 -11.33 -22.12 66.50
C MET A 1 -11.70 -22.30 65.00
N LYS A 2 -12.62 -21.46 64.45
CA LYS A 2 -13.16 -21.62 63.09
C LYS A 2 -12.29 -20.77 62.13
N MET A 3 -11.56 -21.43 61.23
CA MET A 3 -10.81 -20.79 60.18
C MET A 3 -11.78 -20.37 59.04
N LYS A 4 -11.91 -19.05 58.79
CA LYS A 4 -12.61 -18.49 57.63
C LYS A 4 -11.71 -18.56 56.41
N LYS A 5 -12.08 -19.36 55.39
CA LYS A 5 -11.41 -19.35 54.09
C LYS A 5 -11.95 -18.17 53.25
N THR A 6 -11.10 -17.17 53.01
CA THR A 6 -11.39 -16.06 52.11
C THR A 6 -11.07 -16.52 50.69
N ILE A 7 -12.09 -16.64 49.86
CA ILE A 7 -11.93 -16.94 48.43
C ILE A 7 -11.71 -15.60 47.72
N LEU A 8 -10.49 -15.37 47.22
CA LEU A 8 -10.13 -14.21 46.43
C LEU A 8 -10.55 -14.50 44.98
N GLY A 9 -11.67 -13.91 44.53
CA GLY A 9 -12.14 -14.00 43.17
C GLY A 9 -11.26 -13.19 42.25
N PHE A 10 -10.56 -13.87 41.35
CA PHE A 10 -9.78 -13.26 40.25
C PHE A 10 -10.71 -12.94 39.10
N ALA A 11 -11.12 -11.68 38.99
CA ALA A 11 -11.92 -11.22 37.84
C ALA A 11 -11.01 -11.10 36.61
N LEU A 12 -11.13 -12.04 35.68
CA LEU A 12 -10.46 -12.02 34.38
C LEU A 12 -11.13 -10.97 33.50
N LEU A 13 -10.54 -9.78 33.40
CA LEU A 13 -10.96 -8.76 32.45
C LEU A 13 -10.53 -9.20 31.06
N THR A 14 -11.45 -9.80 30.28
CA THR A 14 -11.25 -10.00 28.85
C THR A 14 -11.47 -8.68 28.11
N ALA A 15 -10.36 -8.01 27.75
CA ALA A 15 -10.42 -6.89 26.84
C ALA A 15 -10.82 -7.42 25.45
N LEU A 16 -12.08 -7.21 25.06
CA LEU A 16 -12.49 -7.34 23.66
C LEU A 16 -11.79 -6.23 22.87
N ALA A 17 -10.74 -6.58 22.17
CA ALA A 17 -10.21 -5.74 21.10
C ALA A 17 -11.27 -5.70 20.00
N SER A 18 -12.04 -4.60 19.94
CA SER A 18 -12.92 -4.32 18.81
C SER A 18 -12.04 -4.14 17.59
N ALA A 19 -12.01 -5.15 16.71
CA ALA A 19 -11.45 -4.99 15.38
C ALA A 19 -12.32 -3.94 14.67
N VAL A 20 -11.77 -2.77 14.47
CA VAL A 20 -12.36 -1.74 13.61
C VAL A 20 -12.35 -2.33 12.20
N LEU A 21 -13.52 -2.71 11.69
CA LEU A 21 -13.76 -3.17 10.32
C LEU A 21 -13.79 -1.97 9.35
N GLY A 22 -12.78 -1.09 9.44
CA GLY A 22 -12.51 -0.05 8.47
C GLY A 22 -11.27 -0.46 7.70
N GLY A 23 -11.31 -0.47 6.37
CA GLY A 23 -10.13 -0.68 5.54
C GLY A 23 -9.08 0.40 5.81
N GLU A 24 -7.80 0.06 5.63
CA GLU A 24 -6.72 1.05 5.68
C GLU A 24 -6.99 2.14 4.62
N THR A 25 -6.85 3.40 4.98
CA THR A 25 -7.04 4.53 4.06
C THR A 25 -5.76 4.82 3.28
N ILE A 26 -5.87 4.89 1.96
CA ILE A 26 -4.80 5.34 1.07
C ILE A 26 -5.09 6.78 0.64
N GLU A 27 -4.23 7.71 1.00
CA GLU A 27 -4.23 9.10 0.53
C GLU A 27 -3.55 9.14 -0.84
N VAL A 28 -4.30 9.36 -1.93
CA VAL A 28 -3.79 9.25 -3.31
C VAL A 28 -3.59 10.64 -3.92
N TYR A 29 -2.36 11.00 -4.18
CA TYR A 29 -1.96 12.23 -4.86
C TYR A 29 -1.80 11.96 -6.35
N LYS A 30 -2.58 12.63 -7.17
CA LYS A 30 -2.62 12.42 -8.63
C LYS A 30 -2.91 13.71 -9.38
N SER A 31 -2.52 13.76 -10.67
CA SER A 31 -2.97 14.82 -11.57
C SER A 31 -4.50 14.77 -11.73
N PRO A 32 -5.18 15.93 -11.88
CA PRO A 32 -6.62 15.97 -12.07
C PRO A 32 -7.13 15.08 -13.20
N ASP A 33 -6.38 14.99 -14.28
CA ASP A 33 -6.78 14.31 -15.52
C ASP A 33 -6.26 12.86 -15.63
N CYS A 34 -5.64 12.32 -14.58
CA CYS A 34 -5.10 10.96 -14.59
C CYS A 34 -6.23 9.92 -14.50
N VAL A 35 -6.67 9.40 -15.63
CA VAL A 35 -7.75 8.41 -15.72
C VAL A 35 -7.31 7.06 -15.15
N CYS A 36 -6.12 6.57 -15.50
CA CYS A 36 -5.60 5.29 -14.99
C CYS A 36 -5.41 5.29 -13.48
N CYS A 37 -5.05 6.43 -12.89
CA CYS A 37 -4.96 6.59 -11.44
C CYS A 37 -6.34 6.39 -10.76
N GLY A 38 -7.40 6.90 -11.37
CA GLY A 38 -8.77 6.69 -10.88
C GLY A 38 -9.19 5.22 -10.97
N LYS A 39 -8.85 4.53 -12.05
CA LYS A 39 -9.09 3.08 -12.20
C LYS A 39 -8.36 2.28 -11.11
N TRP A 40 -7.09 2.62 -10.84
CA TRP A 40 -6.34 2.01 -9.76
C TRP A 40 -7.03 2.21 -8.41
N GLY A 41 -7.46 3.44 -8.11
CA GLY A 41 -8.21 3.74 -6.89
C GLY A 41 -9.46 2.88 -6.71
N GLU A 42 -10.24 2.66 -7.79
CA GLU A 42 -11.41 1.80 -7.76
C GLU A 42 -11.06 0.32 -7.51
N ILE A 43 -9.93 -0.16 -8.05
CA ILE A 43 -9.42 -1.52 -7.76
C ILE A 43 -9.03 -1.63 -6.27
N MET A 44 -8.37 -0.61 -5.72
CA MET A 44 -8.00 -0.59 -4.30
C MET A 44 -9.25 -0.60 -3.39
N LYS A 45 -10.29 0.17 -3.71
CA LYS A 45 -11.58 0.14 -2.99
C LYS A 45 -12.19 -1.27 -2.99
N LYS A 46 -12.25 -1.92 -4.16
CA LYS A 46 -12.74 -3.31 -4.29
C LYS A 46 -11.89 -4.31 -3.50
N SER A 47 -10.63 -3.98 -3.25
CA SER A 47 -9.69 -4.80 -2.46
C SER A 47 -9.76 -4.54 -0.95
N GLY A 48 -10.65 -3.63 -0.51
CA GLY A 48 -10.93 -3.35 0.89
C GLY A 48 -10.21 -2.14 1.48
N PHE A 49 -9.56 -1.30 0.65
CA PHE A 49 -9.00 -0.02 1.08
C PHE A 49 -10.04 1.11 0.99
N GLU A 50 -9.90 2.10 1.84
CA GLU A 50 -10.54 3.40 1.65
C GLU A 50 -9.62 4.30 0.82
N ILE A 51 -10.17 5.12 -0.08
CA ILE A 51 -9.40 6.01 -0.95
C ILE A 51 -9.83 7.44 -0.75
N VAL A 52 -8.84 8.29 -0.42
CA VAL A 52 -8.98 9.75 -0.38
C VAL A 52 -8.11 10.33 -1.49
N GLU A 53 -8.74 10.96 -2.48
CA GLU A 53 -8.02 11.54 -3.63
C GLU A 53 -7.65 13.00 -3.38
N HIS A 54 -6.38 13.32 -3.63
CA HIS A 54 -5.82 14.67 -3.66
C HIS A 54 -5.40 14.99 -5.10
N LYS A 55 -6.21 15.75 -5.80
CA LYS A 55 -5.90 16.24 -7.15
C LYS A 55 -4.91 17.40 -7.07
N THR A 56 -3.75 17.25 -7.68
CA THR A 56 -2.68 18.25 -7.63
C THR A 56 -1.88 18.30 -8.92
N ASN A 57 -1.42 19.51 -9.28
CA ASN A 57 -0.45 19.70 -10.35
C ASN A 57 1.00 19.67 -9.81
N ALA A 58 1.17 19.67 -8.48
CA ALA A 58 2.45 19.63 -7.78
C ALA A 58 2.87 18.18 -7.45
N ILE A 59 2.74 17.28 -8.45
CA ILE A 59 2.98 15.85 -8.20
C ILE A 59 4.46 15.54 -7.93
N ILE A 60 5.38 16.28 -8.52
CA ILE A 60 6.82 16.11 -8.31
C ILE A 60 7.21 16.49 -6.89
N GLU A 61 6.70 17.62 -6.39
CA GLU A 61 6.90 18.05 -5.00
C GLU A 61 6.34 17.02 -4.01
N THR A 62 5.18 16.44 -4.34
CA THR A 62 4.58 15.39 -3.53
C THR A 62 5.49 14.15 -3.49
N LYS A 63 6.00 13.69 -4.63
CA LYS A 63 6.93 12.55 -4.69
C LYS A 63 8.19 12.81 -3.87
N ASN A 64 8.79 13.99 -4.02
CA ASN A 64 9.97 14.39 -3.25
C ASN A 64 9.70 14.41 -1.74
N LYS A 65 8.54 14.95 -1.33
CA LYS A 65 8.12 14.99 0.08
C LYS A 65 8.04 13.59 0.70
N TYR A 66 7.60 12.62 -0.06
CA TYR A 66 7.44 11.23 0.41
C TYR A 66 8.62 10.32 0.04
N GLY A 67 9.72 10.88 -0.45
CA GLY A 67 10.98 10.16 -0.68
C GLY A 67 10.94 9.17 -1.83
N VAL A 68 10.07 9.39 -2.82
CA VAL A 68 10.03 8.56 -4.04
C VAL A 68 11.23 8.88 -4.91
N PRO A 69 12.11 7.90 -5.22
CA PRO A 69 13.24 8.12 -6.10
C PRO A 69 12.76 8.44 -7.53
N PRO A 70 13.36 9.42 -8.23
CA PRO A 70 12.98 9.80 -9.58
C PRO A 70 12.94 8.63 -10.57
N GLU A 71 13.89 7.71 -10.49
CA GLU A 71 13.99 6.50 -11.34
C GLU A 71 12.91 5.47 -11.08
N LEU A 72 12.25 5.52 -9.92
CA LEU A 72 11.13 4.65 -9.54
C LEU A 72 9.77 5.34 -9.69
N SER A 73 9.75 6.56 -10.25
CA SER A 73 8.54 7.38 -10.37
C SER A 73 7.53 6.80 -11.36
N SER A 74 6.25 7.01 -11.04
CA SER A 74 5.09 6.66 -11.87
C SER A 74 4.08 7.81 -11.89
N CYS A 75 2.82 7.55 -12.21
CA CYS A 75 1.80 8.59 -12.44
C CYS A 75 1.14 9.13 -11.17
N HIS A 76 1.11 8.40 -10.07
CA HIS A 76 0.52 8.83 -8.81
C HIS A 76 1.31 8.27 -7.62
N THR A 77 1.09 8.88 -6.44
CA THR A 77 1.67 8.45 -5.18
C THR A 77 0.56 8.26 -4.15
N GLY A 78 0.42 7.05 -3.60
CA GLY A 78 -0.44 6.75 -2.47
C GLY A 78 0.34 6.76 -1.17
N ILE A 79 -0.30 7.14 -0.05
CA ILE A 79 0.28 7.04 1.29
C ILE A 79 -0.65 6.22 2.16
N VAL A 80 -0.11 5.17 2.76
CA VAL A 80 -0.85 4.28 3.66
C VAL A 80 0.09 3.70 4.72
N GLY A 81 -0.34 3.70 5.98
CA GLY A 81 0.46 3.15 7.08
C GLY A 81 1.86 3.77 7.23
N GLY A 82 2.07 4.99 6.72
CA GLY A 82 3.38 5.66 6.69
C GLY A 82 4.28 5.28 5.51
N TYR A 83 3.83 4.41 4.61
CA TYR A 83 4.56 4.00 3.41
C TYR A 83 4.08 4.75 2.17
N ALA A 84 5.01 5.03 1.24
CA ALA A 84 4.70 5.51 -0.09
C ALA A 84 4.40 4.34 -1.03
N ILE A 85 3.30 4.43 -1.77
CA ILE A 85 2.88 3.47 -2.80
C ILE A 85 2.92 4.22 -4.13
N GLU A 86 3.90 3.89 -4.95
CA GLU A 86 4.15 4.63 -6.19
C GLU A 86 3.65 3.86 -7.40
N GLY A 87 2.71 4.46 -8.13
CA GLY A 87 2.17 3.89 -9.35
C GLY A 87 1.21 2.72 -9.14
N HIS A 88 1.12 1.85 -10.13
CA HIS A 88 0.09 0.82 -10.26
C HIS A 88 0.40 -0.47 -9.48
N VAL A 89 0.72 -0.31 -8.19
CA VAL A 89 1.05 -1.42 -7.29
C VAL A 89 -0.18 -2.29 -7.03
N PRO A 90 -0.07 -3.63 -7.12
CA PRO A 90 -1.17 -4.53 -6.77
C PRO A 90 -1.56 -4.45 -5.30
N ALA A 91 -2.86 -4.58 -5.00
CA ALA A 91 -3.39 -4.50 -3.64
C ALA A 91 -2.80 -5.54 -2.68
N GLU A 92 -2.47 -6.73 -3.18
CA GLU A 92 -1.86 -7.79 -2.39
C GLU A 92 -0.45 -7.40 -1.90
N GLU A 93 0.31 -6.64 -2.69
CA GLU A 93 1.65 -6.19 -2.30
C GLU A 93 1.56 -5.07 -1.25
N ILE A 94 0.56 -4.19 -1.36
CA ILE A 94 0.29 -3.18 -0.32
C ILE A 94 -0.06 -3.87 1.00
N LYS A 95 -0.94 -4.87 0.96
CA LYS A 95 -1.31 -5.65 2.15
C LYS A 95 -0.11 -6.39 2.75
N ALA A 96 0.74 -6.98 1.92
CA ALA A 96 1.96 -7.66 2.36
C ALA A 96 2.93 -6.68 3.05
N LEU A 97 3.13 -5.47 2.48
CA LEU A 97 3.94 -4.42 3.08
C LEU A 97 3.39 -3.98 4.45
N LEU A 98 2.08 -3.73 4.53
CA LEU A 98 1.41 -3.32 5.78
C LEU A 98 1.43 -4.41 6.85
N ALA A 99 1.41 -5.67 6.47
CA ALA A 99 1.54 -6.79 7.41
C ALA A 99 2.98 -6.97 7.92
N ALA A 100 3.97 -6.85 7.02
CA ALA A 100 5.39 -7.02 7.36
C ALA A 100 5.97 -5.84 8.15
N LYS A 101 5.50 -4.62 7.90
CA LYS A 101 5.93 -3.35 8.54
C LYS A 101 7.45 -3.17 8.62
N PRO A 102 8.19 -3.32 7.50
CA PRO A 102 9.64 -3.19 7.51
C PRO A 102 10.07 -1.76 7.85
N ALA A 103 10.91 -1.60 8.88
CA ALA A 103 11.28 -0.28 9.43
C ALA A 103 12.24 0.52 8.53
N ASP A 104 12.98 -0.15 7.65
CA ASP A 104 13.95 0.43 6.72
C ASP A 104 13.36 0.83 5.36
N VAL A 105 12.17 0.33 5.02
CA VAL A 105 11.47 0.62 3.75
C VAL A 105 10.71 1.95 3.86
N VAL A 106 10.85 2.81 2.85
CA VAL A 106 10.09 4.05 2.67
C VAL A 106 8.79 3.77 1.91
N GLY A 107 8.85 2.89 0.92
CA GLY A 107 7.71 2.54 0.11
C GLY A 107 8.00 1.47 -0.94
N ILE A 108 6.98 1.17 -1.74
CA ILE A 108 7.07 0.26 -2.88
C ILE A 108 6.57 0.94 -4.15
N SER A 109 7.15 0.59 -5.29
CA SER A 109 6.85 1.19 -6.58
C SER A 109 6.66 0.14 -7.68
N VAL A 110 5.72 0.41 -8.59
CA VAL A 110 5.74 -0.13 -9.96
C VAL A 110 6.19 1.02 -10.87
N PRO A 111 7.46 1.08 -11.25
CA PRO A 111 7.99 2.18 -12.06
C PRO A 111 7.33 2.26 -13.44
N GLY A 112 7.14 3.46 -13.94
CA GLY A 112 6.46 3.66 -15.22
C GLY A 112 4.96 3.31 -15.13
N MET A 113 4.43 2.74 -16.20
CA MET A 113 3.02 2.37 -16.34
C MET A 113 2.90 1.09 -17.18
N PRO A 114 3.39 -0.07 -16.70
CA PRO A 114 3.36 -1.30 -17.48
C PRO A 114 1.93 -1.75 -17.76
N LEU A 115 1.65 -2.10 -19.01
CA LEU A 115 0.34 -2.60 -19.43
C LEU A 115 0.02 -3.91 -18.70
N GLY A 116 -1.22 -4.03 -18.23
CA GLY A 116 -1.67 -5.18 -17.46
C GLY A 116 -1.45 -5.06 -15.94
N SER A 117 -0.70 -4.05 -15.46
CA SER A 117 -0.71 -3.70 -14.04
C SER A 117 -2.09 -3.13 -13.63
N PRO A 118 -2.45 -3.16 -12.33
CA PRO A 118 -3.78 -2.73 -11.88
C PRO A 118 -4.16 -1.30 -12.34
N GLY A 119 -5.25 -1.16 -13.09
CA GLY A 119 -5.68 0.12 -13.69
C GLY A 119 -5.04 0.45 -15.03
N MET A 120 -4.09 -0.37 -15.51
CA MET A 120 -3.42 -0.24 -16.81
C MET A 120 -3.80 -1.40 -17.77
N GLU A 121 -4.89 -2.09 -17.50
CA GLU A 121 -5.38 -3.16 -18.36
C GLU A 121 -5.87 -2.57 -19.68
N GLN A 122 -5.28 -3.02 -20.80
CA GLN A 122 -5.58 -2.50 -22.12
C GLN A 122 -5.40 -3.58 -23.21
N GLY A 123 -6.46 -3.88 -23.94
CA GLY A 123 -6.41 -4.71 -25.16
C GLY A 123 -5.84 -6.12 -25.01
N GLY A 124 -5.83 -6.68 -23.80
CA GLY A 124 -5.25 -8.01 -23.53
C GLY A 124 -3.71 -8.04 -23.53
N ILE A 125 -3.05 -6.89 -23.65
CA ILE A 125 -1.59 -6.79 -23.58
C ILE A 125 -1.20 -6.83 -22.09
N VAL A 126 -0.21 -7.67 -21.76
CA VAL A 126 0.32 -7.81 -20.40
C VAL A 126 1.85 -7.79 -20.47
N GLU A 127 2.43 -6.76 -19.88
CA GLU A 127 3.88 -6.63 -19.73
C GLU A 127 4.34 -7.27 -18.41
N ASP A 128 5.57 -7.77 -18.41
CA ASP A 128 6.24 -8.18 -17.19
C ASP A 128 6.66 -6.93 -16.40
N TYR A 129 6.53 -6.96 -15.08
CA TYR A 129 6.97 -5.86 -14.23
C TYR A 129 7.39 -6.34 -12.84
N ASP A 130 8.20 -5.52 -12.19
CA ASP A 130 8.59 -5.73 -10.80
C ASP A 130 7.94 -4.66 -9.89
N VAL A 131 7.63 -5.07 -8.67
CA VAL A 131 7.37 -4.17 -7.56
C VAL A 131 8.67 -3.97 -6.81
N ILE A 132 9.15 -2.74 -6.72
CA ILE A 132 10.45 -2.39 -6.14
C ILE A 132 10.23 -1.73 -4.78
N ALA A 133 10.82 -2.29 -3.73
CA ALA A 133 10.93 -1.60 -2.44
C ALA A 133 12.10 -0.63 -2.46
N PHE A 134 11.88 0.60 -2.00
CA PHE A 134 12.92 1.62 -1.82
C PHE A 134 13.08 1.97 -0.35
N LYS A 135 14.34 2.15 0.06
CA LYS A 135 14.74 2.18 1.47
C LYS A 135 15.30 3.54 1.89
N LYS A 136 15.35 3.77 3.20
CA LYS A 136 15.84 5.01 3.83
C LYS A 136 17.30 5.31 3.52
N ASP A 137 18.11 4.30 3.27
CA ASP A 137 19.53 4.41 2.91
C ASP A 137 19.76 4.65 1.41
N GLY A 138 18.68 4.75 0.61
CA GLY A 138 18.72 4.91 -0.84
C GLY A 138 18.85 3.60 -1.62
N ALA A 139 18.95 2.46 -0.96
CA ALA A 139 18.94 1.16 -1.63
C ALA A 139 17.53 0.81 -2.13
N SER A 140 17.48 -0.04 -3.15
CA SER A 140 16.23 -0.63 -3.64
C SER A 140 16.39 -2.12 -3.89
N GLU A 141 15.28 -2.87 -3.79
CA GLU A 141 15.26 -4.31 -4.02
C GLU A 141 13.92 -4.76 -4.61
N ILE A 142 13.92 -5.88 -5.32
CA ILE A 142 12.69 -6.48 -5.85
C ILE A 142 11.86 -7.02 -4.68
N PHE A 143 10.70 -6.42 -4.47
CA PHE A 143 9.69 -6.83 -3.48
C PHE A 143 8.83 -7.97 -4.02
N ALA A 144 8.35 -7.84 -5.27
CA ALA A 144 7.57 -8.85 -5.98
C ALA A 144 7.84 -8.76 -7.49
N SER A 145 7.57 -9.84 -8.23
CA SER A 145 7.71 -9.89 -9.69
C SER A 145 6.47 -10.50 -10.33
N TYR A 146 6.06 -9.92 -11.45
CA TYR A 146 4.90 -10.35 -12.25
C TYR A 146 5.33 -10.69 -13.66
N LYS A 147 4.92 -11.87 -14.15
CA LYS A 147 5.12 -12.31 -15.53
C LYS A 147 3.80 -12.78 -16.11
N ASN A 148 3.47 -12.29 -17.32
CA ASN A 148 2.18 -12.58 -17.95
C ASN A 148 0.99 -12.36 -17.01
N GLY A 149 1.03 -11.28 -16.21
CA GLY A 149 -0.02 -10.93 -15.25
C GLY A 149 -0.11 -11.81 -13.99
N LYS A 150 0.85 -12.71 -13.78
CA LYS A 150 0.90 -13.61 -12.61
C LYS A 150 2.10 -13.30 -11.75
N LYS A 151 1.90 -13.28 -10.44
CA LYS A 151 2.99 -13.17 -9.48
C LYS A 151 3.90 -14.41 -9.57
N VAL A 152 5.22 -14.18 -9.66
CA VAL A 152 6.24 -15.24 -9.73
C VAL A 152 7.28 -15.14 -8.61
N LYS A 153 7.28 -14.02 -7.86
CA LYS A 153 8.10 -13.81 -6.66
C LYS A 153 7.29 -13.05 -5.61
#